data_cda5ed510c3b944b432e6c7e48e2db43
#
_entry.id   cda5ed510c3b944b432e6c7e48e2db43
#
_cell.length_a   1.000
_cell.length_b   1.000
_cell.length_c   1.000
_cell.angle_alpha   90.00
_cell.angle_beta   90.00
_cell.angle_gamma   90.00
#
_symmetry.space_group_name_H-M   'P 1'
#
loop_
_entity.id
_entity.type
_entity.pdbx_description
1 polymer ?
#
loop_
_entity_poly.entity_id
_entity_poly.type
_entity_poly.pdbx_seq_one_letter_code
_entity_poly.pdbx_strand_id
1 'polypeptide(L)'
;MQLFIRIVLTACFSIGVFGQDAMLCMGHYWTEDEANVMMKRFKSEWDDLSSWEKRADQIKQGIIEGMQLSKMPELSGNFNAIIRDKKVMDGYSVENIAIESFPGFYITGNIYRPTDQKDKHPALLCPHGHWENGRMREDMQIRSAVFARMGAIVFAYDMVGFGESKQVDHDIPIALLLQTWNSKRVLDYLISRPDVDNTRIGITGASGGGTQSFILTAIDDRIKVSAPVVQVSAHFFGGCVCESGMPIHRSEGHQTNNVEIAALCAPRPLMLISDGADWTRNTPQIEYPYIRKVYEGYQAEHKLEHVHFPTEQHDYGYSKRTAVYNFMAHHLKLNSKTIPYDKGYKEDFVTVLPREELLLFNSKNPRPENLLQGNDAVMTYLGFNGN
;
A
#
# COMPACT_ATOMS: atom_id res chain seq x y z
N MET A 1 -50.89 16.58 -57.17
CA MET A 1 -49.88 17.51 -56.68
C MET A 1 -49.69 17.20 -55.19
N GLN A 2 -48.77 16.24 -54.87
CA GLN A 2 -48.54 15.74 -53.52
C GLN A 2 -47.42 16.56 -52.87
N LEU A 3 -47.73 17.13 -51.71
CA LEU A 3 -46.83 17.93 -50.89
C LEU A 3 -46.07 16.96 -49.93
N PHE A 4 -44.75 16.78 -50.14
CA PHE A 4 -43.89 16.07 -49.21
C PHE A 4 -43.40 17.02 -48.11
N ILE A 5 -43.86 16.81 -46.89
CA ILE A 5 -43.31 17.48 -45.70
C ILE A 5 -42.10 16.66 -45.23
N ARG A 6 -40.92 17.22 -45.34
CA ARG A 6 -39.70 16.70 -44.71
C ARG A 6 -39.67 17.15 -43.27
N ILE A 7 -39.82 16.21 -42.33
CA ILE A 7 -39.54 16.40 -40.91
C ILE A 7 -38.04 16.22 -40.72
N VAL A 8 -37.35 17.31 -40.40
CA VAL A 8 -35.95 17.25 -39.95
C VAL A 8 -35.97 16.97 -38.45
N LEU A 9 -35.65 15.75 -38.06
CA LEU A 9 -35.35 15.41 -36.66
C LEU A 9 -33.97 15.97 -36.32
N THR A 10 -33.92 17.06 -35.58
CA THR A 10 -32.70 17.52 -34.93
C THR A 10 -32.50 16.70 -33.67
N ALA A 11 -31.62 15.70 -33.75
CA ALA A 11 -31.16 14.96 -32.56
C ALA A 11 -30.22 15.88 -31.78
N CYS A 12 -30.71 16.47 -30.71
CA CYS A 12 -29.86 17.10 -29.70
C CYS A 12 -29.07 15.98 -28.98
N PHE A 13 -27.82 15.76 -29.37
CA PHE A 13 -26.86 15.05 -28.54
C PHE A 13 -26.48 15.98 -27.38
N SER A 14 -27.16 15.81 -26.25
CA SER A 14 -26.62 16.27 -24.96
C SER A 14 -25.42 15.39 -24.61
N ILE A 15 -24.24 15.84 -24.98
CA ILE A 15 -22.99 15.28 -24.45
C ILE A 15 -22.99 15.62 -22.97
N GLY A 16 -23.38 14.64 -22.16
CA GLY A 16 -23.31 14.74 -20.71
C GLY A 16 -21.86 14.91 -20.27
N VAL A 17 -21.57 16.03 -19.64
CA VAL A 17 -20.32 16.31 -18.93
C VAL A 17 -20.30 15.50 -17.62
N PHE A 18 -20.50 14.18 -17.69
CA PHE A 18 -20.52 13.31 -16.52
C PHE A 18 -19.30 12.38 -16.41
N GLY A 19 -18.29 12.53 -17.30
CA GLY A 19 -17.24 11.52 -17.41
C GLY A 19 -16.05 11.68 -16.46
N GLN A 20 -15.55 12.88 -16.22
CA GLN A 20 -14.21 13.05 -15.62
C GLN A 20 -14.17 12.95 -14.09
N ASP A 21 -15.21 13.39 -13.38
CA ASP A 21 -15.17 13.39 -11.91
C ASP A 21 -15.42 12.00 -11.31
N ALA A 22 -16.29 11.20 -11.93
CA ALA A 22 -16.48 9.80 -11.54
C ALA A 22 -15.24 8.95 -11.77
N MET A 23 -14.44 9.26 -12.80
CA MET A 23 -13.25 8.52 -13.18
C MET A 23 -12.13 8.60 -12.14
N LEU A 24 -11.93 9.73 -11.48
CA LEU A 24 -10.87 9.92 -10.49
C LEU A 24 -11.15 9.24 -9.13
N CYS A 25 -12.42 8.91 -8.86
CA CYS A 25 -12.86 8.34 -7.60
C CYS A 25 -13.26 6.86 -7.68
N MET A 26 -13.12 6.21 -8.84
CA MET A 26 -13.60 4.84 -9.07
C MET A 26 -12.57 3.94 -9.78
N GLY A 27 -11.30 4.07 -9.46
CA GLY A 27 -10.24 3.29 -10.09
C GLY A 27 -9.83 3.78 -11.47
N HIS A 28 -10.25 4.98 -11.84
CA HIS A 28 -9.94 5.55 -13.14
C HIS A 28 -8.54 6.18 -13.22
N TYR A 29 -8.10 6.44 -14.44
CA TYR A 29 -6.80 6.97 -14.79
C TYR A 29 -6.93 8.11 -15.79
N TRP A 30 -5.94 8.95 -15.87
CA TRP A 30 -5.73 9.85 -17.01
C TRP A 30 -5.10 9.07 -18.16
N THR A 31 -5.23 9.60 -19.38
CA THR A 31 -4.31 9.23 -20.45
C THR A 31 -2.89 9.68 -20.10
N GLU A 32 -1.89 9.10 -20.72
CA GLU A 32 -0.49 9.54 -20.50
C GLU A 32 -0.29 11.01 -20.88
N ASP A 33 -0.97 11.50 -21.92
CA ASP A 33 -0.91 12.90 -22.34
C ASP A 33 -1.53 13.84 -21.31
N GLU A 34 -2.69 13.51 -20.77
CA GLU A 34 -3.33 14.25 -19.69
C GLU A 34 -2.45 14.27 -18.44
N ALA A 35 -1.88 13.12 -18.07
CA ALA A 35 -0.95 13.03 -16.95
C ALA A 35 0.29 13.91 -17.16
N ASN A 36 0.84 13.94 -18.37
CA ASN A 36 1.98 14.80 -18.70
C ASN A 36 1.63 16.30 -18.55
N VAL A 37 0.43 16.70 -18.94
CA VAL A 37 -0.07 18.07 -18.73
C VAL A 37 -0.19 18.37 -17.23
N MET A 38 -0.77 17.44 -16.46
CA MET A 38 -0.94 17.60 -15.03
C MET A 38 0.40 17.61 -14.28
N MET A 39 1.36 16.77 -14.65
CA MET A 39 2.70 16.78 -14.06
C MET A 39 3.43 18.11 -14.29
N LYS A 40 3.27 18.73 -15.48
CA LYS A 40 3.81 20.08 -15.73
C LYS A 40 3.13 21.12 -14.85
N ARG A 41 1.82 21.04 -14.68
CA ARG A 41 1.06 21.92 -13.79
C ARG A 41 1.54 21.76 -12.35
N PHE A 42 1.58 20.54 -11.79
CA PHE A 42 2.04 20.30 -10.42
C PHE A 42 3.47 20.80 -10.20
N LYS A 43 4.35 20.62 -11.21
CA LYS A 43 5.72 21.15 -11.15
C LYS A 43 5.79 22.68 -11.10
N SER A 44 4.75 23.38 -11.59
CA SER A 44 4.67 24.85 -11.55
C SER A 44 3.98 25.40 -10.30
N GLU A 45 3.39 24.56 -9.45
CA GLU A 45 2.72 24.96 -8.21
C GLU A 45 3.71 25.17 -7.05
N TRP A 46 4.98 24.78 -7.22
CA TRP A 46 6.03 24.98 -6.25
C TRP A 46 7.41 25.12 -6.94
N ASP A 47 8.29 25.96 -6.39
CA ASP A 47 9.62 26.26 -6.95
C ASP A 47 10.76 26.05 -5.96
N ASP A 48 10.48 26.10 -4.67
CA ASP A 48 11.43 25.90 -3.58
C ASP A 48 10.89 24.94 -2.50
N LEU A 49 11.71 24.63 -1.50
CA LEU A 49 11.34 23.73 -0.40
C LEU A 49 10.13 24.24 0.38
N SER A 50 10.07 25.55 0.67
CA SER A 50 8.97 26.11 1.48
C SER A 50 7.62 26.03 0.76
N SER A 51 7.60 26.27 -0.54
CA SER A 51 6.38 26.11 -1.37
C SER A 51 6.00 24.63 -1.56
N TRP A 52 6.99 23.74 -1.66
CA TRP A 52 6.74 22.30 -1.64
C TRP A 52 6.12 21.84 -0.32
N GLU A 53 6.65 22.27 0.83
CA GLU A 53 6.10 21.86 2.14
C GLU A 53 4.63 22.28 2.28
N LYS A 54 4.25 23.47 1.82
CA LYS A 54 2.84 23.90 1.77
C LYS A 54 2.01 23.00 0.87
N ARG A 55 2.54 22.65 -0.30
CA ARG A 55 1.91 21.70 -1.23
C ARG A 55 1.75 20.33 -0.61
N ALA A 56 2.77 19.83 0.06
CA ALA A 56 2.77 18.56 0.77
C ALA A 56 1.70 18.49 1.87
N ASP A 57 1.57 19.56 2.65
CA ASP A 57 0.51 19.68 3.67
C ASP A 57 -0.90 19.65 3.04
N GLN A 58 -1.12 20.35 1.93
CA GLN A 58 -2.38 20.31 1.19
C GLN A 58 -2.72 18.90 0.69
N ILE A 59 -1.73 18.20 0.13
CA ILE A 59 -1.92 16.82 -0.34
C ILE A 59 -2.24 15.90 0.83
N LYS A 60 -1.47 15.98 1.91
CA LYS A 60 -1.69 15.17 3.13
C LYS A 60 -3.08 15.40 3.71
N GLN A 61 -3.50 16.65 3.81
CA GLN A 61 -4.83 17.00 4.27
C GLN A 61 -5.93 16.49 3.33
N GLY A 62 -5.74 16.64 2.00
CA GLY A 62 -6.66 16.10 1.00
C GLY A 62 -6.83 14.59 1.06
N ILE A 63 -5.76 13.84 1.37
CA ILE A 63 -5.82 12.40 1.60
C ILE A 63 -6.67 12.08 2.85
N ILE A 64 -6.41 12.74 3.97
CA ILE A 64 -7.10 12.52 5.26
C ILE A 64 -8.60 12.84 5.14
N GLU A 65 -8.94 13.97 4.53
CA GLU A 65 -10.32 14.41 4.31
C GLU A 65 -11.03 13.54 3.28
N GLY A 66 -10.38 13.25 2.15
CA GLY A 66 -10.94 12.43 1.08
C GLY A 66 -11.27 11.00 1.52
N MET A 67 -10.47 10.43 2.40
CA MET A 67 -10.77 9.14 3.05
C MET A 67 -11.81 9.25 4.17
N GLN A 68 -12.14 10.45 4.64
CA GLN A 68 -12.94 10.67 5.85
C GLN A 68 -12.34 9.95 7.08
N LEU A 69 -11.02 10.05 7.23
CA LEU A 69 -10.27 9.29 8.27
C LEU A 69 -10.74 9.64 9.71
N SER A 70 -11.31 10.82 9.91
CA SER A 70 -11.91 11.27 11.19
C SER A 70 -13.14 10.47 11.62
N LYS A 71 -13.77 9.70 10.72
CA LYS A 71 -14.89 8.79 11.09
C LYS A 71 -14.42 7.51 11.76
N MET A 72 -13.13 7.19 11.66
CA MET A 72 -12.62 6.01 12.34
C MET A 72 -12.60 6.22 13.85
N PRO A 73 -12.93 5.18 14.64
CA PRO A 73 -13.00 5.30 16.10
C PRO A 73 -11.62 5.60 16.70
N GLU A 74 -11.60 6.23 17.87
CA GLU A 74 -10.35 6.41 18.62
C GLU A 74 -9.68 5.07 18.89
N LEU A 75 -8.35 5.04 18.69
CA LEU A 75 -7.55 3.83 18.84
C LEU A 75 -7.38 3.51 20.33
N SER A 76 -7.91 2.38 20.79
CA SER A 76 -7.51 1.81 22.06
C SER A 76 -6.09 1.22 21.94
N GLY A 77 -5.30 1.25 23.01
CA GLY A 77 -4.01 0.57 23.08
C GLY A 77 -4.12 -0.97 23.11
N ASN A 78 -5.33 -1.50 23.24
CA ASN A 78 -5.60 -2.94 23.22
C ASN A 78 -5.88 -3.39 21.78
N PHE A 79 -5.15 -4.41 21.33
CA PHE A 79 -5.28 -4.99 19.99
C PHE A 79 -6.08 -6.30 19.98
N ASN A 80 -6.49 -6.82 21.14
CA ASN A 80 -7.13 -8.14 21.29
C ASN A 80 -6.46 -9.20 20.39
N ALA A 81 -5.11 -9.20 20.40
CA ALA A 81 -4.31 -10.01 19.50
C ALA A 81 -4.48 -11.51 19.77
N ILE A 82 -4.80 -12.26 18.72
CA ILE A 82 -4.89 -13.72 18.74
C ILE A 82 -3.70 -14.24 17.94
N ILE A 83 -2.78 -14.95 18.61
CA ILE A 83 -1.55 -15.50 17.97
C ILE A 83 -1.56 -16.99 18.19
N ARG A 84 -1.27 -17.78 17.13
CA ARG A 84 -1.30 -19.24 17.13
C ARG A 84 -0.29 -19.85 16.20
N ASP A 85 -0.08 -21.15 16.33
CA ASP A 85 0.57 -22.04 15.36
C ASP A 85 1.99 -21.60 14.98
N LYS A 86 2.82 -21.29 16.01
CA LYS A 86 4.21 -20.92 15.78
C LYS A 86 4.98 -22.08 15.15
N LYS A 87 5.59 -21.80 13.98
CA LYS A 87 6.49 -22.70 13.29
C LYS A 87 7.90 -22.11 13.25
N VAL A 88 8.88 -22.88 13.67
CA VAL A 88 10.30 -22.50 13.63
C VAL A 88 10.92 -23.08 12.37
N MET A 89 11.55 -22.22 11.58
CA MET A 89 12.17 -22.52 10.31
C MET A 89 13.68 -22.24 10.34
N ASP A 90 14.35 -22.34 9.21
CA ASP A 90 15.77 -22.04 9.10
C ASP A 90 16.06 -20.52 9.22
N GLY A 91 16.39 -20.11 10.44
CA GLY A 91 16.74 -18.72 10.78
C GLY A 91 15.56 -17.76 10.98
N TYR A 92 14.31 -18.24 10.90
CA TYR A 92 13.11 -17.46 11.16
C TYR A 92 12.00 -18.31 11.80
N SER A 93 10.96 -17.68 12.28
CA SER A 93 9.70 -18.33 12.66
C SER A 93 8.52 -17.61 12.04
N VAL A 94 7.40 -18.32 11.86
CA VAL A 94 6.13 -17.75 11.40
C VAL A 94 5.02 -18.12 12.38
N GLU A 95 4.12 -17.15 12.66
CA GLU A 95 2.97 -17.29 13.55
C GLU A 95 1.74 -16.73 12.85
N ASN A 96 0.59 -17.39 12.98
CA ASN A 96 -0.69 -16.90 12.50
C ASN A 96 -1.25 -15.88 13.51
N ILE A 97 -1.74 -14.75 13.04
CA ILE A 97 -2.17 -13.65 13.89
C ILE A 97 -3.47 -12.99 13.38
N ALA A 98 -4.32 -12.56 14.32
CA ALA A 98 -5.30 -11.51 14.08
C ALA A 98 -5.16 -10.44 15.15
N ILE A 99 -5.37 -9.19 14.76
CA ILE A 99 -5.48 -8.05 15.66
C ILE A 99 -6.80 -7.32 15.42
N GLU A 100 -7.42 -6.81 16.45
CA GLU A 100 -8.63 -6.02 16.32
C GLU A 100 -8.29 -4.62 15.80
N SER A 101 -8.87 -4.27 14.65
CA SER A 101 -8.72 -2.97 14.01
C SER A 101 -9.57 -1.91 14.71
N PHE A 102 -10.84 -2.23 14.91
CA PHE A 102 -11.82 -1.55 15.75
C PHE A 102 -12.80 -2.61 16.27
N PRO A 103 -13.66 -2.32 17.25
CA PRO A 103 -14.49 -3.32 17.90
C PRO A 103 -15.20 -4.27 16.95
N GLY A 104 -14.86 -5.56 17.02
CA GLY A 104 -15.42 -6.62 16.19
C GLY A 104 -14.85 -6.74 14.78
N PHE A 105 -13.94 -5.86 14.35
CA PHE A 105 -13.31 -5.95 13.04
C PHE A 105 -11.83 -6.32 13.15
N TYR A 106 -11.42 -7.43 12.54
CA TYR A 106 -10.11 -8.04 12.71
C TYR A 106 -9.26 -8.00 11.45
N ILE A 107 -7.99 -7.64 11.61
CA ILE A 107 -6.95 -7.76 10.59
C ILE A 107 -6.28 -9.11 10.79
N THR A 108 -6.30 -9.96 9.78
CA THR A 108 -5.64 -11.26 9.79
C THR A 108 -4.30 -11.21 9.06
N GLY A 109 -3.36 -12.05 9.48
CA GLY A 109 -2.02 -12.04 8.88
C GLY A 109 -1.11 -13.15 9.40
N ASN A 110 0.16 -13.04 8.98
CA ASN A 110 1.25 -13.84 9.50
C ASN A 110 2.38 -12.92 9.97
N ILE A 111 2.91 -13.20 11.14
CA ILE A 111 4.11 -12.55 11.65
C ILE A 111 5.31 -13.49 11.44
N TYR A 112 6.32 -12.97 10.73
CA TYR A 112 7.61 -13.63 10.56
C TYR A 112 8.61 -12.95 11.49
N ARG A 113 9.40 -13.74 12.20
CA ARG A 113 10.33 -13.24 13.22
C ARG A 113 11.70 -13.87 13.07
N PRO A 114 12.79 -13.12 13.32
CA PRO A 114 14.11 -13.71 13.42
C PRO A 114 14.18 -14.68 14.61
N THR A 115 15.07 -15.68 14.52
CA THR A 115 15.38 -16.60 15.62
C THR A 115 16.67 -16.22 16.35
N ASP A 116 17.24 -15.07 16.04
CA ASP A 116 18.41 -14.54 16.75
C ASP A 116 18.04 -14.08 18.19
N GLN A 117 19.04 -13.74 18.97
CA GLN A 117 18.90 -13.42 20.40
C GLN A 117 18.92 -11.90 20.68
N LYS A 118 18.63 -11.07 19.68
CA LYS A 118 18.60 -9.60 19.89
C LYS A 118 17.35 -9.20 20.65
N ASP A 119 17.49 -8.20 21.49
CA ASP A 119 16.37 -7.66 22.28
C ASP A 119 15.36 -6.87 21.41
N LYS A 120 15.85 -6.18 20.37
CA LYS A 120 15.01 -5.34 19.49
C LYS A 120 15.36 -5.50 18.02
N HIS A 121 14.33 -5.52 17.20
CA HIS A 121 14.40 -5.72 15.77
C HIS A 121 13.75 -4.57 15.00
N PRO A 122 14.23 -4.21 13.80
CA PRO A 122 13.45 -3.43 12.84
C PRO A 122 12.14 -4.15 12.53
N ALA A 123 11.12 -3.41 12.12
CA ALA A 123 9.87 -4.03 11.69
C ALA A 123 9.49 -3.60 10.26
N LEU A 124 8.82 -4.51 9.57
CA LEU A 124 8.35 -4.32 8.19
C LEU A 124 6.86 -4.65 8.08
N LEU A 125 6.11 -3.72 7.51
CA LEU A 125 4.75 -3.96 7.03
C LEU A 125 4.84 -4.49 5.60
N CYS A 126 4.18 -5.60 5.32
CA CYS A 126 4.15 -6.22 4.00
C CYS A 126 2.72 -6.43 3.52
N PRO A 127 2.03 -5.36 3.05
CA PRO A 127 0.75 -5.50 2.36
C PRO A 127 0.93 -6.20 1.01
N HIS A 128 -0.09 -6.95 0.58
CA HIS A 128 -0.10 -7.63 -0.72
C HIS A 128 -0.95 -6.90 -1.76
N GLY A 129 -0.80 -7.24 -3.04
CA GLY A 129 -1.64 -6.78 -4.14
C GLY A 129 -2.82 -7.72 -4.44
N HIS A 130 -3.52 -7.46 -5.56
CA HIS A 130 -4.73 -8.18 -5.97
C HIS A 130 -4.45 -9.53 -6.65
N TRP A 131 -3.55 -10.31 -6.11
CA TRP A 131 -3.29 -11.66 -6.61
C TRP A 131 -4.07 -12.70 -5.82
N GLU A 132 -4.42 -13.78 -6.47
CA GLU A 132 -4.98 -14.94 -5.83
C GLU A 132 -4.07 -15.41 -4.67
N ASN A 133 -4.66 -15.90 -3.59
CA ASN A 133 -3.98 -16.29 -2.35
C ASN A 133 -3.34 -15.15 -1.52
N GLY A 134 -3.30 -13.90 -2.02
CA GLY A 134 -2.89 -12.74 -1.24
C GLY A 134 -1.56 -12.94 -0.48
N ARG A 135 -1.58 -12.77 0.86
CA ARG A 135 -0.39 -12.95 1.71
C ARG A 135 0.19 -14.38 1.73
N MET A 136 -0.60 -15.37 1.33
CA MET A 136 -0.21 -16.79 1.35
C MET A 136 0.53 -17.23 0.07
N ARG A 137 0.71 -16.32 -0.89
CA ARG A 137 1.50 -16.58 -2.10
C ARG A 137 2.94 -16.89 -1.75
N GLU A 138 3.58 -17.69 -2.61
CA GLU A 138 4.98 -18.07 -2.49
C GLU A 138 5.91 -16.86 -2.37
N ASP A 139 5.78 -15.88 -3.28
CA ASP A 139 6.62 -14.67 -3.28
C ASP A 139 6.47 -13.81 -2.01
N MET A 140 5.26 -13.79 -1.42
CA MET A 140 5.00 -13.12 -0.15
C MET A 140 5.67 -13.83 1.03
N GLN A 141 5.58 -15.16 1.07
CA GLN A 141 6.21 -15.99 2.09
C GLN A 141 7.73 -15.89 2.00
N ILE A 142 8.30 -16.02 0.80
CA ILE A 142 9.74 -15.89 0.55
C ILE A 142 10.25 -14.54 1.02
N ARG A 143 9.64 -13.45 0.58
CA ARG A 143 10.05 -12.09 0.95
C ARG A 143 10.01 -11.88 2.46
N SER A 144 8.95 -12.32 3.11
CA SER A 144 8.78 -12.17 4.55
C SER A 144 9.80 -12.99 5.33
N ALA A 145 10.08 -14.22 4.91
CA ALA A 145 11.07 -15.11 5.51
C ALA A 145 12.50 -14.56 5.35
N VAL A 146 12.84 -14.03 4.16
CA VAL A 146 14.16 -13.44 3.89
C VAL A 146 14.39 -12.22 4.80
N PHE A 147 13.44 -11.31 4.91
CA PHE A 147 13.56 -10.16 5.81
C PHE A 147 13.64 -10.60 7.28
N ALA A 148 12.88 -11.62 7.68
CA ALA A 148 12.94 -12.13 9.04
C ALA A 148 14.31 -12.74 9.34
N ARG A 149 14.88 -13.54 8.44
CA ARG A 149 16.23 -14.10 8.60
C ARG A 149 17.32 -13.01 8.58
N MET A 150 17.09 -11.90 7.88
CA MET A 150 17.95 -10.70 7.94
C MET A 150 17.83 -9.93 9.27
N GLY A 151 16.88 -10.28 10.13
CA GLY A 151 16.71 -9.72 11.46
C GLY A 151 15.53 -8.75 11.63
N ALA A 152 14.56 -8.72 10.73
CA ALA A 152 13.35 -7.91 10.87
C ALA A 152 12.16 -8.72 11.44
N ILE A 153 11.27 -8.06 12.16
CA ILE A 153 9.92 -8.57 12.41
C ILE A 153 9.05 -8.12 11.25
N VAL A 154 8.43 -9.07 10.54
CA VAL A 154 7.61 -8.77 9.35
C VAL A 154 6.16 -9.13 9.62
N PHE A 155 5.24 -8.20 9.38
CA PHE A 155 3.81 -8.46 9.40
C PHE A 155 3.26 -8.44 7.98
N ALA A 156 2.99 -9.62 7.41
CA ALA A 156 2.24 -9.80 6.18
C ALA A 156 0.76 -9.96 6.54
N TYR A 157 -0.09 -9.05 6.08
CA TYR A 157 -1.50 -8.99 6.47
C TYR A 157 -2.43 -8.99 5.27
N ASP A 158 -3.66 -9.48 5.49
CA ASP A 158 -4.68 -9.57 4.47
C ASP A 158 -5.21 -8.19 4.07
N MET A 159 -5.34 -7.98 2.77
CA MET A 159 -6.15 -6.93 2.19
C MET A 159 -7.63 -7.14 2.55
N VAL A 160 -8.37 -6.07 2.75
CA VAL A 160 -9.82 -6.11 3.01
C VAL A 160 -10.53 -6.94 1.93
N GLY A 161 -11.32 -7.91 2.33
CA GLY A 161 -12.01 -8.84 1.42
C GLY A 161 -11.17 -10.01 0.90
N PHE A 162 -9.85 -10.06 1.19
CA PHE A 162 -8.96 -11.15 0.80
C PHE A 162 -8.60 -12.08 1.97
N GLY A 163 -8.01 -13.22 1.64
CA GLY A 163 -7.50 -14.18 2.63
C GLY A 163 -8.54 -14.57 3.66
N GLU A 164 -8.28 -14.25 4.93
CA GLU A 164 -9.22 -14.41 6.04
C GLU A 164 -9.96 -13.12 6.40
N SER A 165 -9.62 -11.97 5.78
CA SER A 165 -10.29 -10.68 6.00
C SER A 165 -11.61 -10.60 5.21
N LYS A 166 -12.52 -11.56 5.45
CA LYS A 166 -13.82 -11.76 4.79
C LYS A 166 -15.00 -11.19 5.58
N GLN A 167 -14.76 -10.20 6.42
CA GLN A 167 -15.81 -9.53 7.17
C GLN A 167 -16.64 -8.58 6.31
N VAL A 168 -16.03 -8.07 5.24
CA VAL A 168 -16.67 -7.28 4.20
C VAL A 168 -16.17 -7.73 2.83
N ASP A 169 -16.90 -7.36 1.79
CA ASP A 169 -16.46 -7.54 0.41
C ASP A 169 -15.35 -6.55 0.06
N HIS A 170 -14.51 -6.93 -0.90
CA HIS A 170 -13.38 -6.10 -1.31
C HIS A 170 -13.81 -4.78 -1.99
N ASP A 171 -14.96 -4.78 -2.63
CA ASP A 171 -15.53 -3.65 -3.35
C ASP A 171 -16.42 -2.74 -2.48
N ILE A 172 -16.44 -2.94 -1.17
CA ILE A 172 -17.12 -2.02 -0.25
C ILE A 172 -16.67 -0.58 -0.52
N PRO A 173 -17.58 0.42 -0.63
CA PRO A 173 -17.22 1.79 -1.05
C PRO A 173 -16.13 2.47 -0.22
N ILE A 174 -15.95 2.06 1.03
CA ILE A 174 -14.93 2.57 1.96
C ILE A 174 -13.68 1.66 2.06
N ALA A 175 -13.45 0.79 1.08
CA ALA A 175 -12.33 -0.15 1.12
C ALA A 175 -10.96 0.55 1.29
N LEU A 176 -10.76 1.70 0.64
CA LEU A 176 -9.53 2.48 0.77
C LEU A 176 -9.32 2.98 2.21
N LEU A 177 -10.37 3.50 2.85
CA LEU A 177 -10.32 3.89 4.26
C LEU A 177 -9.98 2.70 5.16
N LEU A 178 -10.71 1.58 5.00
CA LEU A 178 -10.49 0.37 5.82
C LEU A 178 -9.07 -0.18 5.66
N GLN A 179 -8.54 -0.22 4.45
CA GLN A 179 -7.18 -0.70 4.20
C GLN A 179 -6.11 0.22 4.81
N THR A 180 -6.26 1.52 4.62
CA THR A 180 -5.33 2.50 5.19
C THR A 180 -5.37 2.47 6.71
N TRP A 181 -6.56 2.39 7.29
CA TRP A 181 -6.74 2.24 8.73
C TRP A 181 -6.13 0.95 9.25
N ASN A 182 -6.39 -0.18 8.59
CA ASN A 182 -5.80 -1.47 8.96
C ASN A 182 -4.27 -1.41 8.91
N SER A 183 -3.69 -0.80 7.87
CA SER A 183 -2.24 -0.61 7.78
C SER A 183 -1.70 0.23 8.95
N LYS A 184 -2.43 1.29 9.34
CA LYS A 184 -2.11 2.11 10.51
C LYS A 184 -2.19 1.29 11.80
N ARG A 185 -3.21 0.44 11.99
CA ARG A 185 -3.35 -0.44 13.16
C ARG A 185 -2.24 -1.50 13.23
N VAL A 186 -1.82 -2.06 12.08
CA VAL A 186 -0.66 -2.96 12.02
C VAL A 186 0.62 -2.22 12.46
N LEU A 187 0.80 -0.98 12.02
CA LEU A 187 1.91 -0.13 12.47
C LEU A 187 1.85 0.12 13.99
N ASP A 188 0.69 0.49 14.51
CA ASP A 188 0.48 0.71 15.96
C ASP A 188 0.81 -0.55 16.76
N TYR A 189 0.34 -1.72 16.30
CA TYR A 189 0.65 -3.00 16.93
C TYR A 189 2.15 -3.30 16.93
N LEU A 190 2.83 -3.15 15.80
CA LEU A 190 4.27 -3.37 15.72
C LEU A 190 5.04 -2.44 16.69
N ILE A 191 4.68 -1.17 16.72
CA ILE A 191 5.32 -0.17 17.61
C ILE A 191 5.05 -0.45 19.09
N SER A 192 3.90 -1.02 19.44
CA SER A 192 3.57 -1.37 20.83
C SER A 192 4.37 -2.56 21.38
N ARG A 193 5.02 -3.32 20.51
CA ARG A 193 5.78 -4.50 20.90
C ARG A 193 7.13 -4.13 21.53
N PRO A 194 7.50 -4.76 22.65
CA PRO A 194 8.78 -4.48 23.34
C PRO A 194 10.01 -4.90 22.51
N ASP A 195 9.84 -5.90 21.59
CA ASP A 195 10.89 -6.44 20.74
C ASP A 195 11.04 -5.70 19.40
N VAL A 196 10.32 -4.59 19.19
CA VAL A 196 10.44 -3.73 17.99
C VAL A 196 11.24 -2.47 18.28
N ASP A 197 12.15 -2.13 17.37
CA ASP A 197 12.83 -0.85 17.34
C ASP A 197 12.01 0.17 16.53
N ASN A 198 11.31 1.05 17.23
CA ASN A 198 10.41 2.05 16.65
C ASN A 198 11.11 3.08 15.74
N THR A 199 12.44 3.15 15.78
CA THR A 199 13.21 4.03 14.91
C THR A 199 13.52 3.42 13.55
N ARG A 200 13.20 2.12 13.35
CA ARG A 200 13.52 1.33 12.16
C ARG A 200 12.30 0.57 11.65
N ILE A 201 11.30 1.32 11.17
CA ILE A 201 10.05 0.78 10.62
C ILE A 201 10.03 0.99 9.12
N GLY A 202 9.82 -0.07 8.35
CA GLY A 202 9.69 -0.02 6.90
C GLY A 202 8.35 -0.56 6.40
N ILE A 203 8.04 -0.25 5.14
CA ILE A 203 6.87 -0.79 4.43
C ILE A 203 7.23 -1.10 2.98
N THR A 204 6.74 -2.24 2.48
CA THR A 204 6.87 -2.59 1.06
C THR A 204 5.75 -3.52 0.62
N GLY A 205 5.21 -3.25 -0.54
CA GLY A 205 4.19 -4.07 -1.21
C GLY A 205 4.13 -3.73 -2.69
N ALA A 206 3.54 -4.60 -3.50
CA ALA A 206 3.40 -4.39 -4.94
C ALA A 206 1.94 -4.22 -5.33
N SER A 207 1.69 -3.49 -6.44
CA SER A 207 0.33 -3.24 -6.92
C SER A 207 -0.54 -2.58 -5.83
N GLY A 208 -1.71 -3.10 -5.48
CA GLY A 208 -2.50 -2.61 -4.35
C GLY A 208 -1.73 -2.54 -3.02
N GLY A 209 -0.75 -3.43 -2.80
CA GLY A 209 0.19 -3.32 -1.68
C GLY A 209 1.15 -2.15 -1.80
N GLY A 210 1.49 -1.75 -3.03
CA GLY A 210 2.25 -0.53 -3.34
C GLY A 210 1.44 0.71 -3.00
N THR A 211 0.13 0.73 -3.33
CA THR A 211 -0.80 1.80 -2.94
C THR A 211 -0.84 1.96 -1.42
N GLN A 212 -1.02 0.87 -0.68
CA GLN A 212 -0.99 0.92 0.79
C GLN A 212 0.36 1.43 1.31
N SER A 213 1.47 1.06 0.64
CA SER A 213 2.82 1.47 1.06
C SER A 213 3.01 2.97 0.94
N PHE A 214 2.73 3.59 -0.20
CA PHE A 214 2.96 5.03 -0.35
C PHE A 214 1.91 5.88 0.37
N ILE A 215 0.65 5.45 0.44
CA ILE A 215 -0.40 6.19 1.17
C ILE A 215 -0.11 6.21 2.67
N LEU A 216 0.19 5.07 3.30
CA LEU A 216 0.53 5.07 4.73
C LEU A 216 1.78 5.89 5.00
N THR A 217 2.80 5.79 4.13
CA THR A 217 4.01 6.59 4.25
C THR A 217 3.73 8.10 4.18
N ALA A 218 2.80 8.51 3.32
CA ALA A 218 2.44 9.92 3.15
C ALA A 218 1.76 10.51 4.40
N ILE A 219 0.95 9.73 5.12
CA ILE A 219 0.15 10.24 6.24
C ILE A 219 0.70 9.88 7.63
N ASP A 220 1.72 9.02 7.71
CA ASP A 220 2.28 8.57 9.00
C ASP A 220 3.83 8.56 8.99
N ASP A 221 4.41 9.51 9.70
CA ASP A 221 5.87 9.73 9.74
C ASP A 221 6.62 8.66 10.55
N ARG A 222 5.93 7.73 11.20
CA ARG A 222 6.53 6.58 11.89
C ARG A 222 7.06 5.54 10.91
N ILE A 223 6.56 5.51 9.66
CA ILE A 223 7.21 4.77 8.57
C ILE A 223 8.52 5.48 8.22
N LYS A 224 9.64 4.82 8.39
CA LYS A 224 10.97 5.40 8.18
C LYS A 224 11.57 5.08 6.83
N VAL A 225 11.16 3.98 6.19
CA VAL A 225 11.65 3.52 4.89
C VAL A 225 10.48 2.96 4.08
N SER A 226 10.33 3.37 2.83
CA SER A 226 9.23 2.94 1.97
C SER A 226 9.74 2.42 0.62
N ALA A 227 9.20 1.28 0.17
CA ALA A 227 9.49 0.75 -1.16
C ALA A 227 8.19 0.25 -1.82
N PRO A 228 7.39 1.15 -2.42
CA PRO A 228 6.26 0.77 -3.26
C PRO A 228 6.78 0.14 -4.57
N VAL A 229 6.25 -1.03 -4.92
CA VAL A 229 6.68 -1.82 -6.06
C VAL A 229 5.59 -1.82 -7.12
N VAL A 230 5.94 -1.47 -8.36
CA VAL A 230 5.09 -1.46 -9.58
C VAL A 230 3.72 -0.83 -9.39
N GLN A 231 3.68 0.38 -8.75
CA GLN A 231 2.41 1.04 -8.48
C GLN A 231 2.43 2.57 -8.63
N VAL A 232 3.55 3.24 -8.38
CA VAL A 232 3.59 4.71 -8.48
C VAL A 232 3.54 5.12 -9.94
N SER A 233 2.45 5.79 -10.34
CA SER A 233 2.22 6.23 -11.72
C SER A 233 1.54 7.59 -11.74
N ALA A 234 1.89 8.42 -12.73
CA ALA A 234 1.27 9.71 -12.94
C ALA A 234 -0.13 9.63 -13.52
N HIS A 235 -0.43 8.55 -14.27
CA HIS A 235 -1.67 8.40 -15.03
C HIS A 235 -2.61 7.32 -14.50
N PHE A 236 -2.11 6.35 -13.73
CA PHE A 236 -2.91 5.25 -13.19
C PHE A 236 -3.00 5.38 -11.65
N PHE A 237 -4.21 5.51 -11.12
CA PHE A 237 -4.44 5.75 -9.69
C PHE A 237 -4.76 4.49 -8.90
N GLY A 238 -5.04 3.40 -9.59
CA GLY A 238 -5.41 2.11 -9.02
C GLY A 238 -6.61 1.49 -9.71
N GLY A 239 -6.63 0.17 -9.80
CA GLY A 239 -7.62 -0.58 -10.58
C GLY A 239 -8.92 -0.88 -9.84
N CYS A 240 -9.05 -0.51 -8.56
CA CYS A 240 -10.24 -0.80 -7.78
C CYS A 240 -10.52 0.27 -6.70
N VAL A 241 -11.70 0.17 -6.07
CA VAL A 241 -12.16 1.08 -5.01
C VAL A 241 -11.20 1.12 -3.82
N CYS A 242 -10.48 0.04 -3.55
CA CYS A 242 -9.52 -0.04 -2.45
C CYS A 242 -8.24 0.79 -2.67
N GLU A 243 -8.03 1.32 -3.86
CA GLU A 243 -6.85 2.11 -4.24
C GLU A 243 -7.21 3.57 -4.54
N SER A 244 -8.37 3.81 -5.18
CA SER A 244 -8.79 5.14 -5.65
C SER A 244 -10.30 5.39 -5.56
N GLY A 245 -11.04 4.54 -4.86
CA GLY A 245 -12.50 4.64 -4.74
C GLY A 245 -13.00 5.77 -3.83
N MET A 246 -12.11 6.47 -3.14
CA MET A 246 -12.43 7.64 -2.33
C MET A 246 -11.67 8.87 -2.85
N PRO A 247 -12.18 10.11 -2.67
CA PRO A 247 -11.65 11.31 -3.34
C PRO A 247 -10.35 11.84 -2.71
N ILE A 248 -9.32 10.98 -2.59
CA ILE A 248 -7.99 11.36 -2.07
C ILE A 248 -7.14 12.13 -3.09
N HIS A 249 -7.48 12.01 -4.37
CA HIS A 249 -6.73 12.66 -5.45
C HIS A 249 -7.35 14.01 -5.86
N ARG A 250 -8.58 14.28 -5.45
CA ARG A 250 -9.28 15.51 -5.84
C ARG A 250 -10.37 15.90 -4.84
N SER A 251 -10.42 17.21 -4.55
CA SER A 251 -11.53 17.89 -3.88
C SER A 251 -11.69 19.30 -4.48
N GLU A 252 -12.57 20.13 -3.94
CA GLU A 252 -12.79 21.50 -4.41
C GLU A 252 -11.50 22.35 -4.43
N GLY A 253 -10.63 22.18 -3.43
CA GLY A 253 -9.37 22.95 -3.29
C GLY A 253 -8.10 22.13 -3.51
N HIS A 254 -8.20 20.88 -3.96
CA HIS A 254 -7.09 19.95 -4.01
C HIS A 254 -7.15 19.06 -5.24
N GLN A 255 -6.02 18.89 -5.91
CA GLN A 255 -5.81 17.89 -6.96
C GLN A 255 -4.38 17.38 -6.92
N THR A 256 -4.20 16.07 -6.98
CA THR A 256 -2.90 15.38 -6.92
C THR A 256 -2.92 14.08 -7.71
N ASN A 257 -1.81 13.34 -7.69
CA ASN A 257 -1.69 11.98 -8.21
C ASN A 257 -0.75 11.12 -7.34
N ASN A 258 -0.60 9.85 -7.69
CA ASN A 258 0.23 8.93 -6.92
C ASN A 258 1.72 9.35 -6.85
N VAL A 259 2.20 10.14 -7.81
CA VAL A 259 3.59 10.63 -7.82
C VAL A 259 3.82 11.65 -6.69
N GLU A 260 2.92 12.62 -6.55
CA GLU A 260 2.99 13.60 -5.47
C GLU A 260 2.76 12.94 -4.10
N ILE A 261 1.81 11.98 -4.02
CA ILE A 261 1.57 11.23 -2.78
C ILE A 261 2.82 10.46 -2.36
N ALA A 262 3.50 9.78 -3.29
CA ALA A 262 4.75 9.08 -3.02
C ALA A 262 5.88 10.06 -2.63
N ALA A 263 5.91 11.26 -3.22
CA ALA A 263 6.89 12.30 -2.88
C ALA A 263 6.79 12.82 -1.44
N LEU A 264 5.63 12.66 -0.77
CA LEU A 264 5.47 12.97 0.67
C LEU A 264 6.35 12.09 1.58
N CYS A 265 6.97 11.04 1.05
CA CYS A 265 7.99 10.28 1.77
C CYS A 265 9.22 11.14 2.10
N ALA A 266 9.56 12.13 1.27
CA ALA A 266 10.74 12.97 1.45
C ALA A 266 10.73 13.69 2.82
N PRO A 267 11.89 13.81 3.48
CA PRO A 267 13.24 13.33 3.11
C PRO A 267 13.60 11.93 3.61
N ARG A 268 12.62 11.07 3.92
CA ARG A 268 12.82 9.67 4.35
C ARG A 268 13.25 8.80 3.15
N PRO A 269 13.99 7.69 3.35
CA PRO A 269 14.36 6.79 2.29
C PRO A 269 13.14 6.23 1.51
N LEU A 270 13.17 6.39 0.18
CA LEU A 270 12.17 5.91 -0.75
C LEU A 270 12.84 5.16 -1.90
N MET A 271 12.38 3.95 -2.19
CA MET A 271 12.74 3.24 -3.43
C MET A 271 11.50 3.08 -4.30
N LEU A 272 11.60 3.47 -5.57
CA LEU A 272 10.61 3.17 -6.59
C LEU A 272 11.06 1.95 -7.38
N ILE A 273 10.20 0.95 -7.49
CA ILE A 273 10.40 -0.17 -8.41
C ILE A 273 9.36 -0.05 -9.52
N SER A 274 9.83 -0.12 -10.77
CA SER A 274 8.99 -0.04 -11.95
C SER A 274 9.36 -1.10 -12.98
N ASP A 275 8.44 -1.43 -13.87
CA ASP A 275 8.72 -2.33 -15.00
C ASP A 275 8.16 -1.79 -16.34
N GLY A 276 8.51 -2.47 -17.42
CA GLY A 276 8.13 -2.04 -18.77
C GLY A 276 6.78 -2.56 -19.24
N ALA A 277 6.16 -3.47 -18.51
CA ALA A 277 4.95 -4.17 -18.95
C ALA A 277 3.66 -3.63 -18.33
N ASP A 278 3.75 -2.62 -17.45
CA ASP A 278 2.59 -2.03 -16.79
C ASP A 278 2.59 -0.48 -16.85
N TRP A 279 1.71 0.13 -16.07
CA TRP A 279 1.55 1.59 -15.95
C TRP A 279 2.74 2.31 -15.33
N THR A 280 3.74 1.59 -14.81
CA THR A 280 4.97 2.18 -14.25
C THR A 280 6.10 2.29 -15.28
N ARG A 281 5.84 1.95 -16.55
CA ARG A 281 6.85 2.01 -17.63
C ARG A 281 7.47 3.39 -17.83
N ASN A 282 6.75 4.44 -17.48
CA ASN A 282 7.19 5.83 -17.66
C ASN A 282 7.99 6.37 -16.46
N THR A 283 8.14 5.58 -15.38
CA THR A 283 8.80 6.03 -14.14
C THR A 283 10.19 6.63 -14.36
N PRO A 284 11.06 6.08 -15.24
CA PRO A 284 12.38 6.67 -15.46
C PRO A 284 12.34 8.12 -16.01
N GLN A 285 11.31 8.46 -16.80
CA GLN A 285 11.22 9.73 -17.51
C GLN A 285 10.24 10.73 -16.87
N ILE A 286 9.24 10.27 -16.13
CA ILE A 286 8.14 11.11 -15.62
C ILE A 286 8.14 11.17 -14.11
N GLU A 287 7.91 10.03 -13.45
CA GLU A 287 7.63 9.98 -12.02
C GLU A 287 8.90 10.22 -11.18
N TYR A 288 9.96 9.49 -11.49
CA TYR A 288 11.23 9.60 -10.76
C TYR A 288 11.85 11.01 -10.83
N PRO A 289 11.95 11.69 -12.01
CA PRO A 289 12.50 13.05 -12.06
C PRO A 289 11.70 14.07 -11.25
N TYR A 290 10.37 13.91 -11.14
CA TYR A 290 9.54 14.78 -10.30
C TYR A 290 9.86 14.58 -8.82
N ILE A 291 9.83 13.34 -8.35
CA ILE A 291 10.14 13.01 -6.94
C ILE A 291 11.57 13.41 -6.61
N ARG A 292 12.52 13.20 -7.52
CA ARG A 292 13.91 13.60 -7.33
C ARG A 292 14.05 15.10 -7.08
N LYS A 293 13.34 15.95 -7.82
CA LYS A 293 13.32 17.40 -7.58
C LYS A 293 12.89 17.74 -6.14
N VAL A 294 11.92 17.01 -5.58
CA VAL A 294 11.50 17.16 -4.19
C VAL A 294 12.65 16.81 -3.25
N TYR A 295 13.30 15.66 -3.47
CA TYR A 295 14.44 15.24 -2.64
C TYR A 295 15.64 16.19 -2.75
N GLU A 296 15.88 16.78 -3.91
CA GLU A 296 16.89 17.84 -4.13
C GLU A 296 16.60 19.06 -3.23
N GLY A 297 15.33 19.46 -3.09
CA GLY A 297 14.93 20.53 -2.16
C GLY A 297 15.32 20.26 -0.72
N TYR A 298 15.26 19.02 -0.29
CA TYR A 298 15.68 18.57 1.05
C TYR A 298 17.18 18.23 1.16
N GLN A 299 17.97 18.32 0.07
CA GLN A 299 19.36 17.83 0.01
C GLN A 299 19.48 16.35 0.40
N ALA A 300 18.50 15.55 0.01
CA ALA A 300 18.33 14.15 0.41
C ALA A 300 18.27 13.17 -0.76
N GLU A 301 18.79 13.53 -1.94
CA GLU A 301 18.75 12.72 -3.19
C GLU A 301 19.36 11.33 -2.99
N HIS A 302 20.35 11.23 -2.12
CA HIS A 302 21.00 9.98 -1.76
C HIS A 302 20.10 8.98 -1.02
N LYS A 303 18.88 9.40 -0.64
CA LYS A 303 17.85 8.56 -0.01
C LYS A 303 16.76 8.14 -0.97
N LEU A 304 16.79 8.62 -2.20
CA LEU A 304 15.86 8.23 -3.25
C LEU A 304 16.54 7.27 -4.21
N GLU A 305 15.99 6.07 -4.32
CA GLU A 305 16.45 5.07 -5.29
C GLU A 305 15.34 4.71 -6.27
N HIS A 306 15.73 4.34 -7.48
CA HIS A 306 14.82 3.83 -8.50
C HIS A 306 15.49 2.69 -9.26
N VAL A 307 14.76 1.59 -9.40
CA VAL A 307 15.16 0.46 -10.24
C VAL A 307 14.04 0.16 -11.23
N HIS A 308 14.39 0.18 -12.52
CA HIS A 308 13.47 -0.12 -13.61
C HIS A 308 13.82 -1.44 -14.29
N PHE A 309 12.81 -2.29 -14.48
CA PHE A 309 12.93 -3.59 -15.13
C PHE A 309 12.18 -3.58 -16.48
N PRO A 310 12.79 -3.11 -17.58
CA PRO A 310 12.09 -2.79 -18.83
C PRO A 310 11.46 -3.99 -19.55
N THR A 311 11.89 -5.20 -19.22
CA THR A 311 11.42 -6.45 -19.87
C THR A 311 10.63 -7.36 -18.92
N GLU A 312 10.42 -6.93 -17.67
CA GLU A 312 9.70 -7.73 -16.69
C GLU A 312 8.21 -7.41 -16.66
N GLN A 313 7.44 -8.32 -16.06
CA GLN A 313 6.00 -8.27 -15.93
C GLN A 313 5.58 -7.66 -14.58
N HIS A 314 4.30 -7.30 -14.47
CA HIS A 314 3.68 -6.78 -13.27
C HIS A 314 3.63 -7.83 -12.15
N ASP A 315 4.69 -7.91 -11.36
CA ASP A 315 4.84 -8.85 -10.24
C ASP A 315 5.76 -8.30 -9.13
N TYR A 316 5.99 -9.10 -8.12
CA TYR A 316 7.05 -8.88 -7.15
C TYR A 316 8.08 -10.04 -7.26
N GLY A 317 8.57 -10.25 -8.48
CA GLY A 317 9.50 -11.30 -8.85
C GLY A 317 10.86 -11.19 -8.16
N TYR A 318 11.72 -12.16 -8.42
CA TYR A 318 13.02 -12.30 -7.74
C TYR A 318 13.94 -11.06 -7.91
N SER A 319 14.03 -10.48 -9.09
CA SER A 319 14.84 -9.30 -9.38
C SER A 319 14.38 -8.08 -8.56
N LYS A 320 13.06 -7.85 -8.52
CA LYS A 320 12.44 -6.77 -7.74
C LYS A 320 12.64 -7.01 -6.24
N ARG A 321 12.47 -8.27 -5.76
CA ARG A 321 12.76 -8.61 -4.36
C ARG A 321 14.20 -8.33 -3.99
N THR A 322 15.15 -8.73 -4.85
CA THR A 322 16.58 -8.52 -4.63
C THR A 322 16.93 -7.04 -4.48
N ALA A 323 16.38 -6.17 -5.33
CA ALA A 323 16.57 -4.73 -5.21
C ALA A 323 16.05 -4.20 -3.87
N VAL A 324 14.82 -4.60 -3.48
CA VAL A 324 14.23 -4.16 -2.22
C VAL A 324 14.94 -4.74 -1.00
N TYR A 325 15.48 -5.96 -1.06
CA TYR A 325 16.31 -6.52 0.03
C TYR A 325 17.53 -5.66 0.31
N ASN A 326 18.26 -5.24 -0.73
CA ASN A 326 19.44 -4.38 -0.59
C ASN A 326 19.06 -3.04 0.04
N PHE A 327 18.02 -2.39 -0.47
CA PHE A 327 17.54 -1.10 0.01
C PHE A 327 17.09 -1.15 1.47
N MET A 328 16.23 -2.09 1.81
CA MET A 328 15.74 -2.26 3.18
C MET A 328 16.86 -2.65 4.14
N ALA A 329 17.77 -3.53 3.71
CA ALA A 329 18.91 -3.94 4.53
C ALA A 329 19.82 -2.74 4.85
N HIS A 330 20.08 -1.86 3.88
CA HIS A 330 20.87 -0.66 4.09
C HIS A 330 20.20 0.30 5.08
N HIS A 331 18.95 0.70 4.81
CA HIS A 331 18.29 1.75 5.56
C HIS A 331 17.75 1.29 6.93
N LEU A 332 17.35 0.04 7.07
CA LEU A 332 16.90 -0.53 8.35
C LEU A 332 18.03 -1.23 9.12
N LYS A 333 19.24 -1.25 8.57
CA LYS A 333 20.42 -1.93 9.16
C LYS A 333 20.17 -3.41 9.43
N LEU A 334 19.58 -4.10 8.44
CA LEU A 334 19.40 -5.56 8.49
C LEU A 334 20.72 -6.26 8.18
N ASN A 335 20.85 -7.50 8.65
CA ASN A 335 22.04 -8.32 8.40
C ASN A 335 21.86 -9.18 7.13
N SER A 336 22.11 -8.59 5.97
CA SER A 336 22.00 -9.30 4.69
C SER A 336 22.99 -10.48 4.56
N LYS A 337 24.06 -10.51 5.36
CA LYS A 337 25.04 -11.63 5.37
C LYS A 337 24.47 -12.93 5.90
N THR A 338 23.30 -12.91 6.54
CA THR A 338 22.61 -14.14 6.98
C THR A 338 22.01 -14.93 5.81
N ILE A 339 21.86 -14.29 4.65
CA ILE A 339 21.37 -14.94 3.43
C ILE A 339 22.57 -15.21 2.51
N PRO A 340 22.81 -16.44 2.07
CA PRO A 340 23.86 -16.73 1.10
C PRO A 340 23.65 -15.94 -0.19
N TYR A 341 24.74 -15.40 -0.73
CA TYR A 341 24.73 -14.57 -1.93
C TYR A 341 25.73 -15.12 -2.97
N ASP A 342 25.20 -15.43 -4.17
CA ASP A 342 26.00 -15.81 -5.33
C ASP A 342 25.27 -15.28 -6.59
N LYS A 343 25.72 -14.13 -7.11
CA LYS A 343 25.03 -13.38 -8.18
C LYS A 343 23.58 -13.00 -7.85
N GLY A 344 23.17 -13.14 -6.59
CA GLY A 344 21.84 -12.86 -6.04
C GLY A 344 21.64 -13.59 -4.72
N TYR A 345 20.60 -13.20 -3.99
CA TYR A 345 20.24 -13.85 -2.73
C TYR A 345 19.71 -15.27 -2.96
N LYS A 346 20.23 -16.24 -2.21
CA LYS A 346 19.71 -17.62 -2.22
C LYS A 346 18.48 -17.70 -1.33
N GLU A 347 17.30 -17.88 -1.93
CA GLU A 347 16.02 -17.96 -1.23
C GLU A 347 15.60 -19.41 -0.91
N ASP A 348 16.39 -20.41 -1.29
CA ASP A 348 16.13 -21.85 -1.19
C ASP A 348 16.01 -22.39 0.24
N PHE A 349 16.44 -21.64 1.25
CA PHE A 349 16.21 -21.98 2.65
C PHE A 349 14.75 -21.80 3.09
N VAL A 350 13.92 -21.08 2.30
CA VAL A 350 12.55 -20.79 2.65
C VAL A 350 11.67 -22.01 2.38
N THR A 351 10.98 -22.47 3.41
CA THR A 351 9.91 -23.44 3.24
C THR A 351 8.60 -22.71 2.99
N VAL A 352 8.07 -22.84 1.77
CA VAL A 352 6.74 -22.33 1.43
C VAL A 352 5.68 -23.24 2.04
N LEU A 353 4.89 -22.68 2.95
CA LEU A 353 3.84 -23.41 3.66
C LEU A 353 2.57 -23.48 2.81
N PRO A 354 1.83 -24.59 2.87
CA PRO A 354 0.51 -24.67 2.26
C PRO A 354 -0.45 -23.68 2.94
N ARG A 355 -1.48 -23.26 2.21
CA ARG A 355 -2.45 -22.25 2.64
C ARG A 355 -3.04 -22.54 4.02
N GLU A 356 -3.41 -23.80 4.28
CA GLU A 356 -4.07 -24.24 5.50
C GLU A 356 -3.25 -24.01 6.75
N GLU A 357 -1.92 -24.01 6.61
CA GLU A 357 -0.99 -23.80 7.71
C GLU A 357 -0.78 -22.31 8.03
N LEU A 358 -1.22 -21.40 7.16
CA LEU A 358 -1.14 -19.96 7.34
C LEU A 358 -2.47 -19.34 7.78
N LEU A 359 -3.54 -20.15 7.88
CA LEU A 359 -4.84 -19.71 8.36
C LEU A 359 -4.88 -19.73 9.88
N LEU A 360 -5.36 -18.62 10.48
CA LEU A 360 -5.58 -18.50 11.91
C LEU A 360 -6.90 -19.16 12.33
N PHE A 361 -7.96 -18.97 11.52
CA PHE A 361 -9.30 -19.44 11.83
C PHE A 361 -9.66 -20.70 11.04
N ASN A 362 -10.18 -21.70 11.73
CA ASN A 362 -10.63 -22.97 11.17
C ASN A 362 -11.67 -23.63 12.10
N SER A 363 -12.12 -24.84 11.81
CA SER A 363 -13.12 -25.54 12.61
C SER A 363 -12.73 -25.76 14.08
N LYS A 364 -11.42 -25.87 14.38
CA LYS A 364 -10.90 -26.00 15.75
C LYS A 364 -10.67 -24.65 16.43
N ASN A 365 -10.49 -23.62 15.64
CA ASN A 365 -10.21 -22.26 16.07
C ASN A 365 -11.21 -21.32 15.41
N PRO A 366 -12.43 -21.22 15.88
CA PRO A 366 -13.47 -20.35 15.28
C PRO A 366 -13.09 -18.88 15.41
N ARG A 367 -13.74 -18.04 14.62
CA ARG A 367 -13.66 -16.59 14.74
C ARG A 367 -14.28 -16.11 16.06
N PRO A 368 -13.87 -14.93 16.57
CA PRO A 368 -14.50 -14.34 17.75
C PRO A 368 -16.01 -14.17 17.59
N GLU A 369 -16.76 -14.37 18.67
CA GLU A 369 -18.23 -14.26 18.67
C GLU A 369 -18.72 -12.82 18.42
N ASN A 370 -17.92 -11.83 18.81
CA ASN A 370 -18.22 -10.40 18.62
C ASN A 370 -17.91 -9.89 17.21
N LEU A 371 -17.75 -10.77 16.22
CA LEU A 371 -17.37 -10.40 14.88
C LEU A 371 -18.39 -9.48 14.19
N LEU A 372 -17.96 -8.31 13.75
CA LEU A 372 -18.73 -7.42 12.89
C LEU A 372 -18.66 -7.95 11.45
N GLN A 373 -19.80 -8.38 10.89
CA GLN A 373 -19.85 -9.09 9.62
C GLN A 373 -20.85 -8.46 8.64
N GLY A 374 -20.41 -8.25 7.43
CA GLY A 374 -21.18 -7.71 6.30
C GLY A 374 -20.95 -6.22 6.06
N ASN A 375 -21.06 -5.82 4.80
CA ASN A 375 -20.83 -4.43 4.36
C ASN A 375 -21.73 -3.44 5.11
N ASP A 376 -23.04 -3.73 5.20
CA ASP A 376 -24.01 -2.86 5.87
C ASP A 376 -23.72 -2.68 7.36
N ALA A 377 -23.31 -3.75 8.03
CA ALA A 377 -22.97 -3.69 9.45
C ALA A 377 -21.75 -2.79 9.70
N VAL A 378 -20.71 -2.94 8.87
CA VAL A 378 -19.48 -2.12 8.98
C VAL A 378 -19.76 -0.68 8.59
N MET A 379 -20.51 -0.44 7.50
CA MET A 379 -20.91 0.90 7.08
C MET A 379 -21.73 1.61 8.16
N THR A 380 -22.69 0.91 8.75
CA THR A 380 -23.51 1.43 9.86
C THR A 380 -22.65 1.78 11.07
N TYR A 381 -21.79 0.86 11.50
CA TYR A 381 -20.91 1.06 12.65
C TYR A 381 -20.03 2.32 12.51
N LEU A 382 -19.53 2.57 11.31
CA LEU A 382 -18.65 3.71 10.98
C LEU A 382 -19.42 4.99 10.57
N GLY A 383 -20.76 4.97 10.61
CA GLY A 383 -21.58 6.14 10.27
C GLY A 383 -21.55 6.52 8.78
N PHE A 384 -21.44 5.53 7.89
CA PHE A 384 -21.51 5.70 6.44
C PHE A 384 -22.89 5.37 5.84
N ASN A 385 -23.85 5.00 6.64
CA ASN A 385 -25.24 4.76 6.20
C ASN A 385 -26.01 6.06 6.08
N GLY A 386 -26.45 6.36 4.90
CA GLY A 386 -27.41 7.42 4.63
C GLY A 386 -26.84 8.58 3.83
N ASN A 387 -26.71 8.37 2.54
CA ASN A 387 -27.08 9.32 1.49
C ASN A 387 -27.54 8.55 0.26
#